data_a3911047a7e8e6aba63ad837275ce27a
#
_entry.id   a3911047a7e8e6aba63ad837275ce27a
#
_cell.length_a   1.000
_cell.length_b   1.000
_cell.length_c   1.000
_cell.angle_alpha   90.00
_cell.angle_beta   90.00
_cell.angle_gamma   90.00
#
_symmetry.space_group_name_H-M   'P 1'
#
loop_
_entity.id
_entity.type
_entity.pdbx_description
1 polymer ?
#
loop_
_entity_poly.entity_id
_entity_poly.type
_entity_poly.pdbx_seq_one_letter_code
_entity_poly.pdbx_strand_id
1 'polypeptide(L)'
;KRDPLESSWSIFKNEFERGMFFSNTFEDIAEFYNLYKNLMDYWKKKFDDNIFDLNYEDLINDPENKIKEIISYCGLNWQDNCLEFYKNKKSIKTVSFMQARKPIYKDSLKGSSKFKKHLNQLEKLLKT
;
A
#
# COMPACT_ATOMS: atom_id res chain seq x y z
N LYS A 1 -5.17 -2.43 1.00
CA LYS A 1 -5.46 -1.07 1.53
C LYS A 1 -4.37 -0.66 2.51
N ARG A 2 -4.18 0.64 2.70
CA ARG A 2 -3.25 1.23 3.66
C ARG A 2 -3.82 2.57 4.12
N ASP A 3 -3.39 3.05 5.28
CA ASP A 3 -3.74 4.39 5.76
C ASP A 3 -3.55 5.44 4.64
N PRO A 4 -4.58 6.28 4.37
CA PRO A 4 -4.54 7.27 3.28
C PRO A 4 -3.39 8.27 3.40
N LEU A 5 -3.14 8.78 4.61
CA LEU A 5 -2.09 9.76 4.86
C LEU A 5 -0.70 9.15 4.68
N GLU A 6 -0.50 7.92 5.19
CA GLU A 6 0.76 7.19 5.03
C GLU A 6 1.05 6.86 3.56
N SER A 7 0.02 6.48 2.79
CA SER A 7 0.13 6.21 1.36
C SER A 7 0.48 7.48 0.60
N SER A 8 -0.26 8.55 0.83
CA SER A 8 -0.08 9.85 0.16
C SER A 8 1.27 10.48 0.51
N TRP A 9 1.69 10.42 1.78
CA TRP A 9 3.02 10.84 2.19
C TRP A 9 4.12 10.03 1.52
N SER A 10 3.93 8.72 1.40
CA SER A 10 4.89 7.87 0.70
C SER A 10 5.01 8.20 -0.78
N ILE A 11 3.92 8.60 -1.43
CA ILE A 11 3.92 9.08 -2.81
C ILE A 11 4.67 10.41 -2.89
N PHE A 12 4.30 11.39 -2.07
CA PHE A 12 4.86 12.74 -2.11
C PHE A 12 6.39 12.79 -1.91
N LYS A 13 6.91 12.00 -0.97
CA LYS A 13 8.36 12.00 -0.66
C LYS A 13 9.24 11.24 -1.64
N ASN A 14 8.64 10.43 -2.53
CA ASN A 14 9.39 9.66 -3.50
C ASN A 14 9.38 10.37 -4.85
N GLU A 15 10.55 10.50 -5.45
CA GLU A 15 10.68 10.94 -6.83
C GLU A 15 10.34 9.77 -7.75
N PHE A 16 9.38 9.97 -8.64
CA PHE A 16 9.00 8.98 -9.63
C PHE A 16 9.57 9.39 -10.99
N GLU A 17 10.16 8.44 -11.68
CA GLU A 17 10.47 8.61 -13.09
C GLU A 17 9.16 8.84 -13.86
N ARG A 18 9.19 9.46 -14.97
CA ARG A 18 8.15 9.87 -15.93
C ARG A 18 6.69 9.42 -15.67
N GLY A 19 5.75 10.34 -15.77
CA GLY A 19 4.32 10.04 -15.87
C GLY A 19 3.52 10.07 -14.56
N MET A 20 4.15 10.41 -13.44
CA MET A 20 3.48 10.49 -12.13
C MET A 20 3.34 11.95 -11.67
N PHE A 21 2.87 12.83 -12.55
CA PHE A 21 2.77 14.29 -12.28
C PHE A 21 1.87 14.62 -11.08
N PHE A 22 0.88 13.78 -10.79
CA PHE A 22 0.01 13.93 -9.62
C PHE A 22 0.75 13.81 -8.28
N SER A 23 1.99 13.29 -8.25
CA SER A 23 2.75 13.13 -7.02
C SER A 23 3.40 14.41 -6.49
N ASN A 24 3.27 15.55 -7.21
CA ASN A 24 4.02 16.78 -6.95
C ASN A 24 3.31 17.73 -5.99
N THR A 25 2.00 17.65 -5.84
CA THR A 25 1.22 18.51 -4.93
C THR A 25 0.30 17.66 -4.03
N PHE A 26 -0.09 18.22 -2.88
CA PHE A 26 -1.04 17.54 -1.98
C PHE A 26 -2.44 17.48 -2.58
N GLU A 27 -2.82 18.49 -3.34
CA GLU A 27 -4.09 18.58 -4.02
C GLU A 27 -4.23 17.47 -5.06
N ASP A 28 -3.25 17.32 -5.94
CA ASP A 28 -3.26 16.30 -6.99
C ASP A 28 -3.23 14.88 -6.40
N ILE A 29 -2.44 14.65 -5.35
CA ILE A 29 -2.40 13.36 -4.64
C ILE A 29 -3.76 13.04 -4.03
N ALA A 30 -4.43 14.01 -3.39
CA ALA A 30 -5.72 13.80 -2.77
C ALA A 30 -6.82 13.54 -3.82
N GLU A 31 -6.81 14.28 -4.93
CA GLU A 31 -7.71 14.05 -6.05
C GLU A 31 -7.51 12.64 -6.63
N PHE A 32 -6.27 12.24 -6.90
CA PHE A 32 -5.96 10.90 -7.40
C PHE A 32 -6.40 9.81 -6.42
N TYR A 33 -6.22 10.03 -5.11
CA TYR A 33 -6.68 9.11 -4.09
C TYR A 33 -8.21 8.97 -4.07
N ASN A 34 -8.95 10.06 -4.24
CA ASN A 34 -10.41 10.04 -4.31
C ASN A 34 -10.90 9.32 -5.59
N LEU A 35 -10.25 9.54 -6.73
CA LEU A 35 -10.53 8.78 -7.95
C LEU A 35 -10.30 7.28 -7.74
N TYR A 36 -9.21 6.91 -7.09
CA TYR A 36 -8.94 5.52 -6.71
C TYR A 36 -10.07 4.94 -5.82
N LYS A 37 -10.50 5.66 -4.78
CA LYS A 37 -11.60 5.21 -3.91
C LYS A 37 -12.86 4.92 -4.72
N ASN A 38 -13.30 5.90 -5.52
CA ASN A 38 -14.49 5.79 -6.34
C ASN A 38 -14.42 4.60 -7.30
N LEU A 39 -13.27 4.39 -7.94
CA LEU A 39 -13.03 3.26 -8.82
C LEU A 39 -13.12 1.92 -8.07
N MET A 40 -12.50 1.83 -6.88
CA MET A 40 -12.54 0.63 -6.07
C MET A 40 -13.94 0.32 -5.56
N ASP A 41 -14.72 1.33 -5.18
CA ASP A 41 -16.11 1.17 -4.78
C ASP A 41 -16.99 0.67 -5.94
N TYR A 42 -16.74 1.18 -7.16
CA TYR A 42 -17.39 0.68 -8.37
C TYR A 42 -17.05 -0.79 -8.63
N TRP A 43 -15.77 -1.16 -8.57
CA TRP A 43 -15.35 -2.53 -8.83
C TRP A 43 -15.87 -3.50 -7.78
N LYS A 44 -15.91 -3.11 -6.50
CA LYS A 44 -16.48 -3.91 -5.44
C LYS A 44 -17.96 -4.20 -5.65
N LYS A 45 -18.76 -3.19 -6.02
CA LYS A 45 -20.17 -3.39 -6.34
C LYS A 45 -20.39 -4.34 -7.51
N LYS A 46 -19.42 -4.42 -8.43
CA LYS A 46 -19.52 -5.23 -9.64
C LYS A 46 -18.94 -6.64 -9.49
N PHE A 47 -17.93 -6.82 -8.66
CA PHE A 47 -17.13 -8.04 -8.55
C PHE A 47 -16.81 -8.39 -7.09
N ASP A 48 -17.79 -8.27 -6.21
CA ASP A 48 -17.64 -8.38 -4.75
C ASP A 48 -16.80 -9.60 -4.32
N ASP A 49 -17.19 -10.79 -4.77
CA ASP A 49 -16.53 -12.05 -4.44
C ASP A 49 -15.14 -12.24 -5.07
N ASN A 50 -14.75 -11.38 -6.02
CA ASN A 50 -13.49 -11.48 -6.75
C ASN A 50 -12.46 -10.43 -6.33
N ILE A 51 -12.73 -9.66 -5.27
CA ILE A 51 -11.82 -8.64 -4.74
C ILE A 51 -11.52 -8.90 -3.28
N PHE A 52 -10.30 -9.33 -2.99
CA PHE A 52 -9.82 -9.50 -1.63
C PHE A 52 -9.27 -8.18 -1.07
N ASP A 53 -9.86 -7.71 0.02
CA ASP A 53 -9.37 -6.52 0.73
C ASP A 53 -8.36 -6.91 1.79
N LEU A 54 -7.12 -6.51 1.60
CA LEU A 54 -6.06 -6.63 2.58
C LEU A 54 -5.67 -5.27 3.13
N ASN A 55 -5.66 -5.11 4.45
CA ASN A 55 -5.08 -3.95 5.10
C ASN A 55 -3.59 -4.19 5.32
N TYR A 56 -2.78 -3.23 4.91
CA TYR A 56 -1.33 -3.31 5.05
C TYR A 56 -0.90 -3.39 6.52
N GLU A 57 -1.58 -2.66 7.38
CA GLU A 57 -1.35 -2.62 8.81
C GLU A 57 -1.59 -4.00 9.45
N ASP A 58 -2.63 -4.71 9.03
CA ASP A 58 -2.94 -6.06 9.49
C ASP A 58 -1.88 -7.06 9.01
N LEU A 59 -1.46 -6.94 7.74
CA LEU A 59 -0.37 -7.75 7.20
C LEU A 59 0.95 -7.57 7.97
N ILE A 60 1.27 -6.35 8.39
CA ILE A 60 2.50 -6.08 9.15
C ILE A 60 2.41 -6.61 10.58
N ASN A 61 1.23 -6.57 11.18
CA ASN A 61 1.02 -7.01 12.56
C ASN A 61 0.90 -8.53 12.69
N ASP A 62 0.29 -9.19 11.69
CA ASP A 62 0.06 -10.63 11.67
C ASP A 62 0.35 -11.20 10.27
N PRO A 63 1.63 -11.22 9.84
CA PRO A 63 1.99 -11.57 8.48
C PRO A 63 1.65 -13.01 8.11
N GLU A 64 1.84 -13.96 9.03
CA GLU A 64 1.63 -15.37 8.73
C GLU A 64 0.15 -15.65 8.41
N ASN A 65 -0.77 -15.24 9.27
CA ASN A 65 -2.19 -15.49 9.05
C ASN A 65 -2.70 -14.71 7.83
N LYS A 66 -2.29 -13.46 7.65
CA LYS A 66 -2.71 -12.66 6.51
C LYS A 66 -2.20 -13.18 5.17
N ILE A 67 -0.99 -13.70 5.11
CA ILE A 67 -0.48 -14.36 3.90
C ILE A 67 -1.23 -15.68 3.64
N LYS A 68 -1.55 -16.46 4.69
CA LYS A 68 -2.38 -17.66 4.55
C LYS A 68 -3.77 -17.34 3.99
N GLU A 69 -4.42 -16.28 4.48
CA GLU A 69 -5.71 -15.80 3.96
C GLU A 69 -5.62 -15.48 2.46
N ILE A 70 -4.58 -14.75 2.02
CA ILE A 70 -4.37 -14.40 0.60
C ILE A 70 -4.18 -15.66 -0.24
N ILE A 71 -3.30 -16.58 0.18
CA ILE A 71 -3.01 -17.82 -0.55
C ILE A 71 -4.29 -18.67 -0.68
N SER A 72 -5.06 -18.80 0.39
CA SER A 72 -6.34 -19.51 0.40
C SER A 72 -7.36 -18.86 -0.54
N TYR A 73 -7.48 -17.51 -0.50
CA TYR A 73 -8.38 -16.78 -1.39
C TYR A 73 -8.03 -16.98 -2.87
N CYS A 74 -6.74 -17.10 -3.19
CA CYS A 74 -6.27 -17.40 -4.54
C CYS A 74 -6.47 -18.87 -4.94
N GLY A 75 -7.02 -19.72 -4.08
CA GLY A 75 -7.18 -21.17 -4.34
C GLY A 75 -5.86 -21.92 -4.39
N LEU A 76 -4.81 -21.39 -3.78
CA LEU A 76 -3.47 -21.98 -3.78
C LEU A 76 -3.19 -22.72 -2.47
N ASN A 77 -2.33 -23.74 -2.55
CA ASN A 77 -1.86 -24.45 -1.37
C ASN A 77 -0.77 -23.64 -0.65
N TRP A 78 -0.82 -23.65 0.67
CA TRP A 78 0.21 -23.06 1.52
C TRP A 78 1.58 -23.70 1.29
N GLN A 79 2.61 -22.85 1.29
CA GLN A 79 4.01 -23.25 1.31
C GLN A 79 4.77 -22.35 2.28
N ASP A 80 5.62 -22.92 3.12
CA ASP A 80 6.37 -22.16 4.15
C ASP A 80 7.28 -21.07 3.53
N ASN A 81 7.73 -21.29 2.31
CA ASN A 81 8.50 -20.31 1.54
C ASN A 81 7.75 -18.97 1.30
N CYS A 82 6.44 -18.93 1.48
CA CYS A 82 5.65 -17.70 1.38
C CYS A 82 6.05 -16.68 2.45
N LEU A 83 6.53 -17.12 3.61
CA LEU A 83 7.06 -16.25 4.66
C LEU A 83 8.50 -15.80 4.40
N GLU A 84 9.22 -16.48 3.53
CA GLU A 84 10.61 -16.21 3.20
C GLU A 84 10.79 -15.46 1.86
N PHE A 85 9.77 -14.70 1.44
CA PHE A 85 9.73 -13.96 0.16
C PHE A 85 10.99 -13.11 -0.09
N TYR A 86 11.62 -12.59 0.96
CA TYR A 86 12.83 -11.79 0.88
C TYR A 86 14.08 -12.58 0.40
N LYS A 87 14.03 -13.91 0.47
CA LYS A 87 15.07 -14.81 -0.08
C LYS A 87 14.96 -14.98 -1.60
N ASN A 88 13.84 -14.56 -2.21
CA ASN A 88 13.63 -14.69 -3.64
C ASN A 88 14.60 -13.81 -4.43
N LYS A 89 15.31 -14.40 -5.39
CA LYS A 89 16.35 -13.74 -6.22
C LYS A 89 15.81 -13.12 -7.52
N LYS A 90 14.51 -13.25 -7.81
CA LYS A 90 13.94 -12.66 -9.03
C LYS A 90 14.12 -11.13 -9.01
N SER A 91 14.41 -10.56 -10.17
CA SER A 91 14.58 -9.11 -10.32
C SER A 91 13.29 -8.36 -9.92
N ILE A 92 13.42 -7.33 -9.09
CA ILE A 92 12.35 -6.43 -8.67
C ILE A 92 12.66 -5.06 -9.26
N LYS A 93 11.79 -4.58 -10.14
CA LYS A 93 11.97 -3.31 -10.90
C LYS A 93 11.10 -2.18 -10.31
N THR A 94 11.03 -2.06 -8.99
CA THR A 94 10.23 -1.02 -8.33
C THR A 94 11.10 -0.22 -7.35
N VAL A 95 10.66 1.00 -7.01
CA VAL A 95 11.31 1.86 -6.01
C VAL A 95 11.51 1.13 -4.68
N SER A 96 10.64 0.17 -4.36
CA SER A 96 10.66 -0.61 -3.12
C SER A 96 11.53 -1.86 -3.17
N PHE A 97 12.39 -2.05 -4.20
CA PHE A 97 13.15 -3.30 -4.35
C PHE A 97 14.00 -3.65 -3.13
N MET A 98 14.64 -2.66 -2.50
CA MET A 98 15.43 -2.86 -1.28
C MET A 98 14.59 -3.30 -0.08
N GLN A 99 13.34 -2.80 0.01
CA GLN A 99 12.42 -3.15 1.07
C GLN A 99 11.90 -4.58 0.91
N ALA A 100 11.58 -4.99 -0.31
CA ALA A 100 11.11 -6.34 -0.63
C ALA A 100 12.20 -7.44 -0.42
N ARG A 101 13.45 -7.05 -0.19
CA ARG A 101 14.56 -7.94 0.16
C ARG A 101 14.81 -8.06 1.67
N LYS A 102 13.93 -7.51 2.48
CA LYS A 102 13.99 -7.59 3.94
C LYS A 102 12.74 -8.30 4.47
N PRO A 103 12.85 -8.98 5.61
CA PRO A 103 11.65 -9.43 6.33
C PRO A 103 10.68 -8.28 6.58
N ILE A 104 9.42 -8.59 6.79
CA ILE A 104 8.40 -7.58 7.14
C ILE A 104 8.85 -6.81 8.39
N TYR A 105 8.76 -5.48 8.34
CA TYR A 105 9.19 -4.58 9.42
C TYR A 105 8.13 -3.50 9.68
N LYS A 106 8.10 -2.99 10.94
CA LYS A 106 7.03 -2.09 11.41
C LYS A 106 7.30 -0.60 11.16
N ASP A 107 8.51 -0.22 10.80
CA ASP A 107 8.90 1.19 10.66
C ASP A 107 8.10 1.95 9.58
N SER A 108 7.54 1.23 8.62
CA SER A 108 6.73 1.78 7.54
C SER A 108 5.31 2.20 7.97
N LEU A 109 4.86 1.83 9.17
CA LEU A 109 3.49 2.10 9.65
C LEU A 109 3.28 3.55 10.10
N LYS A 110 4.34 4.28 10.43
CA LYS A 110 4.28 5.62 11.00
C LYS A 110 5.25 6.59 10.36
N GLY A 111 5.48 6.46 9.06
CA GLY A 111 6.43 7.30 8.32
C GLY A 111 6.03 8.79 8.28
N SER A 112 4.73 9.08 8.30
CA SER A 112 4.18 10.45 8.30
C SER A 112 4.29 11.14 9.67
N SER A 113 4.38 10.37 10.77
CA SER A 113 4.25 10.90 12.14
C SER A 113 5.23 12.03 12.48
N LYS A 114 6.46 11.94 11.97
CA LYS A 114 7.50 12.96 12.15
C LYS A 114 7.18 14.29 11.44
N PHE A 115 6.31 14.25 10.46
CA PHE A 115 5.96 15.37 9.59
C PHE A 115 4.51 15.84 9.79
N LYS A 116 3.81 15.34 10.81
CA LYS A 116 2.38 15.57 11.03
C LYS A 116 1.96 17.03 10.94
N LYS A 117 2.77 17.95 11.51
CA LYS A 117 2.50 19.41 11.45
C LYS A 117 2.46 19.95 10.01
N HIS A 118 3.24 19.39 9.11
CA HIS A 118 3.34 19.81 7.71
C HIS A 118 2.32 19.10 6.82
N LEU A 119 1.70 18.03 7.30
CA LEU A 119 0.74 17.20 6.56
C LEU A 119 -0.72 17.53 6.89
N ASN A 120 -1.00 18.53 7.72
CA ASN A 120 -2.37 18.91 8.10
C ASN A 120 -3.26 19.25 6.90
N GLN A 121 -2.69 19.88 5.86
CA GLN A 121 -3.40 20.22 4.63
C GLN A 121 -3.79 18.94 3.88
N LEU A 122 -2.82 18.05 3.66
CA LEU A 122 -3.06 16.76 3.00
C LEU A 122 -4.10 15.93 3.76
N GLU A 123 -4.00 15.85 5.10
CA GLU A 123 -4.96 15.12 5.91
C GLU A 123 -6.39 15.66 5.77
N LYS A 124 -6.58 16.98 5.64
CA LYS A 124 -7.89 17.59 5.38
C LYS A 124 -8.42 17.23 4.00
N LEU A 125 -7.58 17.30 2.96
CA LEU A 125 -7.95 16.99 1.58
C LEU A 125 -8.34 15.51 1.39
N LEU A 126 -7.73 14.58 2.16
CA LEU A 126 -8.05 13.15 2.11
C LEU A 126 -9.35 12.76 2.84
N LYS A 127 -9.92 13.66 3.67
CA LYS A 127 -11.18 13.44 4.40
C LYS A 127 -12.42 13.91 3.63
N THR A 128 -12.22 14.61 2.53
CA THR A 128 -13.29 15.07 1.64
C THR A 128 -13.61 14.01 0.60
#